data_8317cbdf375fc280552b8947932a284c
#
_entry.id   8317cbdf375fc280552b8947932a284c
#
_cell.length_a   1.000
_cell.length_b   1.000
_cell.length_c   1.000
_cell.angle_alpha   90.00
_cell.angle_beta   90.00
_cell.angle_gamma   90.00
#
_symmetry.space_group_name_H-M   'P 1'
#
loop_
_entity.id
_entity.type
_entity.pdbx_description
1 polymer ?
#
loop_
_entity_poly.entity_id
_entity_poly.type
_entity_poly.pdbx_seq_one_letter_code
_entity_poly.pdbx_strand_id
1 'polypeptide(L)'
;NVRPLRNFKGIDSKYENIDLVIIRENTEDLYKGIEYMLTDDIANGVKLITREASTRICRYAFEYARTNNRKKVTAIHKANIMKYTDGLFLDCYREVAKDYPEIETQEVIIDNMCMQLVQRPETFDVLVAPNLYGDIVSDLCAGLVGGLGIAPSGNIGDDYRIYEAVHGSAPDIAGKGIANPSSLILAFAMMLEALNKQKEAQSLREALAAVVEEGKFTTPDIGGQATTKEFTDAIIDKL
;
A
#
# COMPACT_ATOMS: atom_id res chain seq x y z
N ASN A 1 8.15 0.25 -2.78
CA ASN A 1 7.28 0.08 -1.60
C ASN A 1 6.02 -0.72 -2.00
N VAL A 2 5.63 -1.70 -1.19
CA VAL A 2 4.50 -2.63 -1.44
C VAL A 2 3.49 -2.50 -0.30
N ARG A 3 2.23 -2.23 -0.62
CA ARG A 3 1.13 -2.08 0.34
C ARG A 3 -0.06 -2.95 -0.10
N PRO A 4 -0.16 -4.20 0.34
CA PRO A 4 -1.34 -5.03 0.12
C PRO A 4 -2.48 -4.58 1.04
N LEU A 5 -3.67 -4.44 0.48
CA LEU A 5 -4.86 -3.92 1.16
C LEU A 5 -6.04 -4.84 0.86
N ARG A 6 -6.67 -5.36 1.91
CA ARG A 6 -7.84 -6.22 1.81
C ARG A 6 -8.80 -6.03 2.97
N ASN A 7 -10.07 -6.31 2.75
CA ASN A 7 -11.05 -6.33 3.81
C ASN A 7 -10.80 -7.47 4.80
N PHE A 8 -11.14 -7.22 6.06
CA PHE A 8 -11.27 -8.23 7.09
C PHE A 8 -12.73 -8.34 7.50
N LYS A 9 -13.25 -9.55 7.63
CA LYS A 9 -14.54 -9.77 8.26
C LYS A 9 -14.49 -9.34 9.72
N GLY A 10 -15.53 -8.68 10.19
CA GLY A 10 -15.58 -8.11 11.54
C GLY A 10 -15.14 -6.66 11.64
N ILE A 11 -14.54 -6.08 10.60
CA ILE A 11 -14.27 -4.64 10.50
C ILE A 11 -15.41 -3.99 9.71
N ASP A 12 -15.98 -2.92 10.28
CA ASP A 12 -16.98 -2.12 9.58
C ASP A 12 -16.33 -1.38 8.40
N SER A 13 -16.68 -1.77 7.20
CA SER A 13 -16.20 -1.19 5.95
C SER A 13 -17.38 -1.01 4.99
N LYS A 14 -17.38 0.11 4.29
CA LYS A 14 -18.41 0.39 3.27
C LYS A 14 -18.40 -0.60 2.12
N TYR A 15 -17.26 -1.26 1.88
CA TYR A 15 -17.05 -2.16 0.75
C TYR A 15 -16.72 -3.57 1.23
N GLU A 16 -17.17 -4.54 0.43
CA GLU A 16 -16.79 -5.94 0.59
C GLU A 16 -15.84 -6.36 -0.54
N ASN A 17 -15.01 -7.37 -0.27
CA ASN A 17 -14.16 -8.00 -1.28
C ASN A 17 -13.10 -7.08 -1.93
N ILE A 18 -12.61 -6.06 -1.22
CA ILE A 18 -11.41 -5.34 -1.65
C ILE A 18 -10.19 -6.25 -1.43
N ASP A 19 -9.43 -6.48 -2.46
CA ASP A 19 -8.12 -7.13 -2.43
C ASP A 19 -7.24 -6.51 -3.53
N LEU A 20 -6.56 -5.43 -3.20
CA LEU A 20 -5.69 -4.69 -4.11
C LEU A 20 -4.31 -4.48 -3.50
N VAL A 21 -3.33 -4.21 -4.35
CA VAL A 21 -1.95 -3.96 -3.92
C VAL A 21 -1.44 -2.69 -4.58
N ILE A 22 -0.84 -1.81 -3.78
CA ILE A 22 -0.19 -0.62 -4.28
C ILE A 22 1.31 -0.83 -4.32
N ILE A 23 1.90 -0.64 -5.48
CA ILE A 23 3.32 -0.63 -5.73
C ILE A 23 3.73 0.83 -5.94
N ARG A 24 4.33 1.42 -4.90
CA ARG A 24 4.72 2.82 -4.83
C ARG A 24 6.21 2.97 -5.08
N GLU A 25 6.59 3.77 -6.06
CA GLU A 25 7.95 4.29 -6.14
C GLU A 25 8.19 5.21 -4.93
N ASN A 26 9.29 5.07 -4.19
CA ASN A 26 9.51 5.83 -2.95
C ASN A 26 10.93 6.41 -2.83
N THR A 27 11.67 6.51 -3.93
CA THR A 27 13.05 7.04 -3.93
C THR A 27 13.19 8.42 -4.57
N GLU A 28 12.20 8.90 -5.28
CA GLU A 28 12.22 10.17 -6.01
C GLU A 28 10.90 10.94 -5.92
N ASP A 29 10.52 11.69 -6.95
CA ASP A 29 9.35 12.56 -7.02
C ASP A 29 9.53 13.84 -6.17
N LEU A 30 8.46 14.44 -5.66
CA LEU A 30 8.48 15.59 -4.75
C LEU A 30 9.19 15.28 -3.42
N TYR A 31 9.25 14.02 -3.02
CA TYR A 31 9.96 13.55 -1.82
C TYR A 31 11.48 13.71 -1.86
N LYS A 32 12.05 14.13 -3.01
CA LYS A 32 13.45 14.57 -3.06
C LYS A 32 13.68 15.88 -2.31
N GLY A 33 12.61 16.62 -1.98
CA GLY A 33 12.73 17.88 -1.26
C GLY A 33 13.48 18.96 -2.04
N ILE A 34 13.46 18.92 -3.38
CA ILE A 34 14.06 19.95 -4.20
C ILE A 34 13.06 21.10 -4.31
N GLU A 35 13.15 22.02 -3.38
CA GLU A 35 12.29 23.21 -3.36
C GLU A 35 13.06 24.45 -2.95
N TYR A 36 12.59 25.62 -3.36
CA TYR A 36 13.22 26.89 -3.06
C TYR A 36 12.24 28.06 -3.15
N MET A 37 12.49 29.09 -2.36
CA MET A 37 11.81 30.36 -2.50
C MET A 37 12.36 31.13 -3.69
N LEU A 38 11.52 31.49 -4.64
CA LEU A 38 11.87 32.38 -5.75
C LEU A 38 11.84 33.83 -5.29
N THR A 39 10.88 34.19 -4.46
CA THR A 39 10.77 35.45 -3.69
C THR A 39 10.17 35.12 -2.32
N ASP A 40 10.02 36.10 -1.42
CA ASP A 40 9.37 35.89 -0.12
C ASP A 40 7.94 35.35 -0.24
N ASP A 41 7.29 35.58 -1.37
CA ASP A 41 5.88 35.19 -1.61
C ASP A 41 5.72 34.06 -2.64
N ILE A 42 6.82 33.57 -3.25
CA ILE A 42 6.76 32.57 -4.33
C ILE A 42 7.72 31.42 -4.03
N ALA A 43 7.18 30.23 -3.86
CA ALA A 43 7.94 28.99 -3.72
C ALA A 43 7.83 28.10 -4.95
N ASN A 44 8.89 27.39 -5.30
CA ASN A 44 8.93 26.36 -6.33
C ASN A 44 9.30 25.01 -5.75
N GLY A 45 8.63 23.95 -6.24
CA GLY A 45 9.00 22.56 -5.98
C GLY A 45 9.28 21.82 -7.29
N VAL A 46 10.25 20.93 -7.29
CA VAL A 46 10.65 20.15 -8.46
C VAL A 46 10.20 18.70 -8.29
N LYS A 47 9.35 18.24 -9.21
CA LYS A 47 9.02 16.82 -9.35
C LYS A 47 10.12 16.16 -10.19
N LEU A 48 10.91 15.29 -9.55
CA LEU A 48 11.98 14.54 -10.20
C LEU A 48 11.50 13.13 -10.53
N ILE A 49 11.48 12.76 -11.81
CA ILE A 49 11.15 11.41 -12.28
C ILE A 49 12.27 10.93 -13.20
N THR A 50 12.82 9.76 -12.92
CA THR A 50 13.87 9.15 -13.73
C THR A 50 13.37 7.91 -14.45
N ARG A 51 13.97 7.60 -15.61
CA ARG A 51 13.70 6.37 -16.35
C ARG A 51 14.08 5.13 -15.52
N GLU A 52 15.20 5.20 -14.81
CA GLU A 52 15.71 4.10 -14.00
C GLU A 52 14.70 3.69 -12.91
N ALA A 53 14.28 4.63 -12.06
CA ALA A 53 13.34 4.35 -10.96
C ALA A 53 11.95 3.97 -11.50
N SER A 54 11.48 4.64 -12.57
CA SER A 54 10.20 4.33 -13.21
C SER A 54 10.19 2.92 -13.81
N THR A 55 11.24 2.52 -14.52
CA THR A 55 11.36 1.17 -15.09
C THR A 55 11.44 0.12 -13.99
N ARG A 56 12.22 0.37 -12.93
CA ARG A 56 12.39 -0.54 -11.78
C ARG A 56 11.04 -0.79 -11.08
N ILE A 57 10.29 0.27 -10.77
CA ILE A 57 9.01 0.10 -10.06
C ILE A 57 7.94 -0.56 -10.96
N CYS A 58 7.88 -0.22 -12.24
CA CYS A 58 6.96 -0.86 -13.18
C CYS A 58 7.30 -2.35 -13.33
N ARG A 59 8.57 -2.70 -13.51
CA ARG A 59 9.00 -4.11 -13.58
C ARG A 59 8.63 -4.87 -12.30
N TYR A 60 8.87 -4.27 -11.15
CA TYR A 60 8.46 -4.87 -9.88
C TYR A 60 6.95 -5.10 -9.80
N ALA A 61 6.12 -4.17 -10.27
CA ALA A 61 4.67 -4.33 -10.27
C ALA A 61 4.18 -5.48 -11.14
N PHE A 62 4.75 -5.64 -12.34
CA PHE A 62 4.41 -6.75 -13.24
C PHE A 62 4.93 -8.10 -12.71
N GLU A 63 6.16 -8.16 -12.17
CA GLU A 63 6.69 -9.37 -11.52
C GLU A 63 5.87 -9.75 -10.29
N TYR A 64 5.47 -8.78 -9.48
CA TYR A 64 4.57 -9.01 -8.36
C TYR A 64 3.23 -9.60 -8.84
N ALA A 65 2.64 -9.02 -9.88
CA ALA A 65 1.39 -9.50 -10.45
C ALA A 65 1.53 -10.96 -10.93
N ARG A 66 2.56 -11.26 -11.71
CA ARG A 66 2.84 -12.60 -12.22
C ARG A 66 3.05 -13.62 -11.10
N THR A 67 3.90 -13.30 -10.11
CA THR A 67 4.25 -14.21 -9.02
C THR A 67 3.08 -14.49 -8.08
N ASN A 68 2.18 -13.51 -7.90
CA ASN A 68 1.03 -13.60 -7.00
C ASN A 68 -0.29 -13.92 -7.74
N ASN A 69 -0.24 -14.37 -9.00
CA ASN A 69 -1.41 -14.71 -9.84
C ASN A 69 -2.42 -13.56 -9.97
N ARG A 70 -1.95 -12.31 -9.89
CA ARG A 70 -2.74 -11.10 -10.17
C ARG A 70 -2.95 -10.96 -11.69
N LYS A 71 -4.03 -10.31 -12.09
CA LYS A 71 -4.47 -10.30 -13.49
C LYS A 71 -4.27 -8.97 -14.19
N LYS A 72 -4.22 -7.89 -13.42
CA LYS A 72 -4.19 -6.54 -13.97
C LYS A 72 -3.21 -5.64 -13.22
N VAL A 73 -2.43 -4.86 -13.97
CA VAL A 73 -1.61 -3.77 -13.44
C VAL A 73 -2.14 -2.46 -13.99
N THR A 74 -2.47 -1.52 -13.10
CA THR A 74 -2.97 -0.19 -13.45
C THR A 74 -1.93 0.87 -13.09
N ALA A 75 -1.46 1.63 -14.08
CA ALA A 75 -0.57 2.78 -13.86
C ALA A 75 -1.36 4.03 -13.46
N ILE A 76 -0.93 4.69 -12.41
CA ILE A 76 -1.51 5.96 -11.92
C ILE A 76 -0.60 7.12 -12.33
N HIS A 77 -1.17 8.14 -12.96
CA HIS A 77 -0.41 9.26 -13.51
C HIS A 77 -1.21 10.56 -13.62
N LYS A 78 -0.55 11.66 -13.98
CA LYS A 78 -1.17 12.95 -14.36
C LYS A 78 -0.56 13.49 -15.67
N ALA A 79 -0.25 12.63 -16.63
CA ALA A 79 0.48 12.98 -17.85
C ALA A 79 -0.29 13.96 -18.78
N ASN A 80 -1.59 14.15 -18.57
CA ASN A 80 -2.35 15.20 -19.27
C ASN A 80 -1.88 16.62 -18.87
N ILE A 81 -1.31 16.79 -17.68
CA ILE A 81 -0.71 18.03 -17.17
C ILE A 81 0.82 17.90 -17.10
N MET A 82 1.31 16.86 -16.45
CA MET A 82 2.75 16.61 -16.21
C MET A 82 3.34 15.81 -17.38
N LYS A 83 3.39 16.44 -18.55
CA LYS A 83 3.69 15.75 -19.82
C LYS A 83 5.08 15.11 -19.89
N TYR A 84 6.08 15.71 -19.22
CA TYR A 84 7.45 15.19 -19.21
C TYR A 84 7.68 14.22 -18.07
N THR A 85 7.35 14.56 -16.84
CA THR A 85 7.59 13.70 -15.68
C THR A 85 6.70 12.47 -15.69
N ASP A 86 5.40 12.65 -15.69
CA ASP A 86 4.45 11.51 -15.71
C ASP A 86 4.39 10.84 -17.08
N GLY A 87 4.67 11.60 -18.17
CA GLY A 87 4.85 11.02 -19.49
C GLY A 87 6.01 10.05 -19.53
N LEU A 88 7.16 10.38 -18.93
CA LEU A 88 8.31 9.47 -18.80
C LEU A 88 7.96 8.22 -18.01
N PHE A 89 7.23 8.36 -16.89
CA PHE A 89 6.76 7.21 -16.11
C PHE A 89 5.87 6.28 -16.95
N LEU A 90 4.89 6.84 -17.69
CA LEU A 90 4.01 6.06 -18.57
C LEU A 90 4.77 5.37 -19.71
N ASP A 91 5.75 6.03 -20.30
CA ASP A 91 6.56 5.42 -21.35
C ASP A 91 7.34 4.20 -20.82
N CYS A 92 7.89 4.31 -19.59
CA CYS A 92 8.54 3.18 -18.91
C CYS A 92 7.54 2.06 -18.61
N TYR A 93 6.35 2.40 -18.13
CA TYR A 93 5.28 1.43 -17.87
C TYR A 93 4.89 0.66 -19.13
N ARG A 94 4.63 1.37 -20.22
CA ARG A 94 4.26 0.77 -21.51
C ARG A 94 5.37 -0.11 -22.09
N GLU A 95 6.62 0.30 -21.91
CA GLU A 95 7.77 -0.48 -22.37
C GLU A 95 7.90 -1.79 -21.59
N VAL A 96 7.83 -1.72 -20.26
CA VAL A 96 7.87 -2.91 -19.40
C VAL A 96 6.70 -3.84 -19.66
N ALA A 97 5.50 -3.31 -19.87
CA ALA A 97 4.28 -4.09 -20.10
C ALA A 97 4.41 -5.06 -21.30
N LYS A 98 5.25 -4.74 -22.29
CA LYS A 98 5.48 -5.61 -23.45
C LYS A 98 6.09 -6.97 -23.08
N ASP A 99 6.81 -7.05 -21.96
CA ASP A 99 7.43 -8.27 -21.44
C ASP A 99 6.42 -9.18 -20.70
N TYR A 100 5.16 -8.71 -20.48
CA TYR A 100 4.12 -9.38 -19.69
C TYR A 100 2.76 -9.42 -20.42
N PRO A 101 2.69 -10.04 -21.63
CA PRO A 101 1.48 -10.01 -22.45
C PRO A 101 0.29 -10.74 -21.81
N GLU A 102 0.51 -11.55 -20.78
CA GLU A 102 -0.51 -12.26 -20.02
C GLU A 102 -1.22 -11.40 -18.98
N ILE A 103 -0.69 -10.21 -18.67
CA ILE A 103 -1.22 -9.30 -17.65
C ILE A 103 -1.98 -8.15 -18.32
N GLU A 104 -3.24 -7.95 -17.93
CA GLU A 104 -4.03 -6.82 -18.39
C GLU A 104 -3.39 -5.49 -17.95
N THR A 105 -3.31 -4.52 -18.84
CA THR A 105 -2.75 -3.19 -18.58
C THR A 105 -3.83 -2.12 -18.59
N GLN A 106 -3.74 -1.19 -17.66
CA GLN A 106 -4.64 -0.04 -17.59
C GLN A 106 -3.85 1.22 -17.19
N GLU A 107 -4.27 2.38 -17.71
CA GLU A 107 -3.72 3.67 -17.35
C GLU A 107 -4.85 4.55 -16.83
N VAL A 108 -4.69 5.16 -15.66
CA VAL A 108 -5.73 5.99 -15.05
C VAL A 108 -5.10 7.26 -14.47
N ILE A 109 -5.71 8.41 -14.80
CA ILE A 109 -5.32 9.70 -14.24
C ILE A 109 -5.69 9.73 -12.76
N ILE A 110 -4.81 10.26 -11.91
CA ILE A 110 -4.90 10.19 -10.44
C ILE A 110 -6.24 10.67 -9.86
N ASP A 111 -6.77 11.77 -10.32
CA ASP A 111 -8.06 12.29 -9.84
C ASP A 111 -9.22 11.34 -10.21
N ASN A 112 -9.20 10.79 -11.42
CA ASN A 112 -10.14 9.76 -11.83
C ASN A 112 -9.93 8.45 -11.04
N MET A 113 -8.69 8.07 -10.73
CA MET A 113 -8.39 6.92 -9.87
C MET A 113 -9.03 7.07 -8.49
N CYS A 114 -8.87 8.22 -7.84
CA CYS A 114 -9.48 8.48 -6.54
C CYS A 114 -11.01 8.35 -6.59
N MET A 115 -11.66 8.89 -7.62
CA MET A 115 -13.09 8.76 -7.82
C MET A 115 -13.51 7.28 -8.02
N GLN A 116 -12.81 6.56 -8.89
CA GLN A 116 -13.15 5.16 -9.19
C GLN A 116 -12.92 4.23 -7.99
N LEU A 117 -11.88 4.45 -7.20
CA LEU A 117 -11.63 3.70 -5.97
C LEU A 117 -12.77 3.88 -4.94
N VAL A 118 -13.37 5.06 -4.86
CA VAL A 118 -14.54 5.31 -4.01
C VAL A 118 -15.82 4.70 -4.57
N GLN A 119 -15.93 4.52 -5.89
CA GLN A 119 -17.14 3.98 -6.52
C GLN A 119 -17.13 2.45 -6.68
N ARG A 120 -15.98 1.89 -7.05
CA ARG A 120 -15.83 0.48 -7.46
C ARG A 120 -14.41 -0.03 -7.21
N PRO A 121 -13.92 -0.05 -5.96
CA PRO A 121 -12.54 -0.45 -5.63
C PRO A 121 -12.23 -1.90 -6.06
N GLU A 122 -13.23 -2.78 -6.09
CA GLU A 122 -13.13 -4.18 -6.48
C GLU A 122 -12.73 -4.41 -7.94
N THR A 123 -12.76 -3.38 -8.77
CA THR A 123 -12.35 -3.46 -10.19
C THR A 123 -10.83 -3.34 -10.38
N PHE A 124 -10.11 -2.99 -9.31
CA PHE A 124 -8.66 -2.83 -9.33
C PHE A 124 -7.96 -4.04 -8.69
N ASP A 125 -6.71 -4.27 -9.10
CA ASP A 125 -5.91 -5.40 -8.65
C ASP A 125 -4.52 -4.93 -8.17
N VAL A 126 -3.56 -4.72 -9.08
CA VAL A 126 -2.27 -4.11 -8.75
C VAL A 126 -2.23 -2.68 -9.30
N LEU A 127 -1.92 -1.73 -8.44
CA LEU A 127 -1.75 -0.32 -8.78
C LEU A 127 -0.26 0.05 -8.73
N VAL A 128 0.28 0.67 -9.76
CA VAL A 128 1.65 1.18 -9.75
C VAL A 128 1.65 2.70 -9.93
N ALA A 129 2.42 3.40 -9.10
CA ALA A 129 2.39 4.87 -9.06
C ALA A 129 3.75 5.49 -8.75
N PRO A 130 4.03 6.71 -9.26
CA PRO A 130 5.03 7.61 -8.70
C PRO A 130 4.79 7.87 -7.20
N ASN A 131 5.80 8.38 -6.52
CA ASN A 131 5.86 8.45 -5.06
C ASN A 131 4.65 9.16 -4.43
N LEU A 132 4.38 10.41 -4.79
CA LEU A 132 3.30 11.19 -4.19
C LEU A 132 1.92 10.56 -4.43
N TYR A 133 1.67 10.10 -5.66
CA TYR A 133 0.37 9.48 -5.95
C TYR A 133 0.20 8.15 -5.23
N GLY A 134 1.28 7.36 -5.11
CA GLY A 134 1.27 6.12 -4.35
C GLY A 134 0.98 6.35 -2.87
N ASP A 135 1.49 7.43 -2.29
CA ASP A 135 1.20 7.82 -0.90
C ASP A 135 -0.29 8.14 -0.71
N ILE A 136 -0.79 9.09 -1.49
CA ILE A 136 -2.19 9.55 -1.40
C ILE A 136 -3.17 8.38 -1.62
N VAL A 137 -2.94 7.58 -2.67
CA VAL A 137 -3.84 6.48 -3.03
C VAL A 137 -3.80 5.35 -2.00
N SER A 138 -2.65 5.07 -1.41
CA SER A 138 -2.56 4.02 -0.39
C SER A 138 -3.32 4.37 0.89
N ASP A 139 -3.28 5.63 1.32
CA ASP A 139 -4.05 6.09 2.47
C ASP A 139 -5.55 6.11 2.19
N LEU A 140 -5.95 6.54 0.98
CA LEU A 140 -7.32 6.40 0.52
C LEU A 140 -7.79 4.94 0.59
N CYS A 141 -7.01 4.01 0.03
CA CYS A 141 -7.37 2.59 0.01
C CYS A 141 -7.35 1.95 1.41
N ALA A 142 -6.44 2.37 2.30
CA ALA A 142 -6.48 1.94 3.70
C ALA A 142 -7.79 2.37 4.38
N GLY A 143 -8.27 3.59 4.11
CA GLY A 143 -9.58 4.05 4.57
C GLY A 143 -10.75 3.22 4.03
N LEU A 144 -10.65 2.70 2.81
CA LEU A 144 -11.70 1.85 2.22
C LEU A 144 -11.81 0.46 2.88
N VAL A 145 -10.74 -0.06 3.47
CA VAL A 145 -10.70 -1.39 4.09
C VAL A 145 -10.83 -1.38 5.62
N GLY A 146 -10.86 -0.18 6.25
CA GLY A 146 -11.07 -0.05 7.69
C GLY A 146 -9.99 0.74 8.43
N GLY A 147 -8.99 1.29 7.72
CA GLY A 147 -8.00 2.22 8.27
C GLY A 147 -6.55 1.74 8.19
N LEU A 148 -5.65 2.64 8.57
CA LEU A 148 -4.19 2.41 8.51
C LEU A 148 -3.71 1.34 9.50
N GLY A 149 -4.45 1.11 10.60
CA GLY A 149 -4.11 0.11 11.61
C GLY A 149 -4.05 -1.33 11.10
N ILE A 150 -4.63 -1.61 9.93
CA ILE A 150 -4.66 -2.95 9.31
C ILE A 150 -3.90 -3.01 7.96
N ALA A 151 -3.21 -1.95 7.58
CA ALA A 151 -2.48 -1.86 6.32
C ALA A 151 -0.98 -2.11 6.54
N PRO A 152 -0.42 -3.22 6.04
CA PRO A 152 1.02 -3.49 6.12
C PRO A 152 1.79 -2.83 4.97
N SER A 153 3.10 -2.69 5.16
CA SER A 153 4.02 -2.17 4.15
C SER A 153 5.36 -2.92 4.14
N GLY A 154 5.95 -3.01 2.95
CA GLY A 154 7.32 -3.47 2.77
C GLY A 154 8.07 -2.60 1.76
N ASN A 155 9.27 -2.15 2.13
CA ASN A 155 10.22 -1.52 1.22
C ASN A 155 11.18 -2.60 0.73
N ILE A 156 11.12 -2.92 -0.56
CA ILE A 156 11.84 -4.04 -1.15
C ILE A 156 12.92 -3.50 -2.09
N GLY A 157 14.16 -3.67 -1.69
CA GLY A 157 15.34 -3.43 -2.51
C GLY A 157 16.00 -4.73 -2.95
N ASP A 158 17.09 -4.61 -3.70
CA ASP A 158 17.83 -5.76 -4.21
C ASP A 158 18.55 -6.50 -3.07
N ASP A 159 19.23 -5.74 -2.18
CA ASP A 159 20.04 -6.30 -1.08
C ASP A 159 19.30 -6.32 0.25
N TYR A 160 18.41 -5.35 0.50
CA TYR A 160 17.74 -5.15 1.79
C TYR A 160 16.23 -5.04 1.63
N ARG A 161 15.52 -5.49 2.68
CA ARG A 161 14.07 -5.38 2.79
C ARG A 161 13.71 -4.87 4.17
N ILE A 162 12.81 -3.88 4.22
CA ILE A 162 12.30 -3.31 5.47
C ILE A 162 10.78 -3.50 5.47
N TYR A 163 10.28 -4.10 6.54
CA TYR A 163 8.84 -4.31 6.73
C TYR A 163 8.37 -3.44 7.88
N GLU A 164 7.32 -2.66 7.65
CA GLU A 164 6.86 -1.66 8.59
C GLU A 164 5.34 -1.49 8.55
N ALA A 165 4.78 -0.90 9.59
CA ALA A 165 3.41 -0.42 9.55
C ALA A 165 3.29 0.81 8.64
N VAL A 166 2.13 0.99 8.00
CA VAL A 166 1.88 2.16 7.14
C VAL A 166 1.63 3.42 7.97
N HIS A 167 0.99 3.26 9.15
CA HIS A 167 0.64 4.40 10.02
C HIS A 167 1.86 5.12 10.61
N GLY A 168 1.69 6.40 10.92
CA GLY A 168 2.68 7.23 11.62
C GLY A 168 2.78 6.93 13.12
N SER A 169 3.43 7.82 13.85
CA SER A 169 3.75 7.67 15.29
C SER A 169 2.57 7.88 16.25
N ALA A 170 1.47 8.49 15.80
CA ALA A 170 0.26 8.77 16.59
C ALA A 170 0.56 9.29 18.01
N PRO A 171 1.20 10.48 18.15
CA PRO A 171 1.71 10.97 19.42
C PRO A 171 0.62 11.20 20.49
N ASP A 172 -0.61 11.42 20.08
CA ASP A 172 -1.79 11.61 20.91
C ASP A 172 -2.23 10.36 21.68
N ILE A 173 -1.88 9.16 21.18
CA ILE A 173 -2.15 7.88 21.84
C ILE A 173 -0.89 7.17 22.34
N ALA A 174 0.28 7.76 22.19
CA ALA A 174 1.54 7.18 22.64
C ALA A 174 1.50 6.87 24.16
N GLY A 175 1.94 5.67 24.54
CA GLY A 175 1.96 5.19 25.93
C GLY A 175 0.59 4.77 26.50
N LYS A 176 -0.52 4.92 25.78
CA LYS A 176 -1.85 4.52 26.26
C LYS A 176 -2.15 3.01 26.06
N GLY A 177 -1.32 2.29 25.31
CA GLY A 177 -1.49 0.84 25.05
C GLY A 177 -2.75 0.48 24.27
N ILE A 178 -3.24 1.37 23.40
CA ILE A 178 -4.49 1.19 22.64
C ILE A 178 -4.26 1.13 21.11
N ALA A 179 -3.02 1.26 20.65
CA ALA A 179 -2.70 1.17 19.23
C ALA A 179 -2.98 -0.25 18.69
N ASN A 180 -3.55 -0.30 17.50
CA ASN A 180 -3.81 -1.56 16.78
C ASN A 180 -2.48 -2.15 16.27
N PRO A 181 -2.09 -3.38 16.67
CA PRO A 181 -0.84 -3.98 16.24
C PRO A 181 -0.92 -4.68 14.88
N SER A 182 -2.11 -4.76 14.26
CA SER A 182 -2.36 -5.58 13.07
C SER A 182 -1.49 -5.20 11.87
N SER A 183 -1.27 -3.89 11.62
CA SER A 183 -0.42 -3.43 10.53
C SER A 183 1.00 -3.99 10.63
N LEU A 184 1.62 -3.93 11.81
CA LEU A 184 2.97 -4.46 12.05
C LEU A 184 2.99 -6.00 12.02
N ILE A 185 1.96 -6.66 12.55
CA ILE A 185 1.83 -8.13 12.50
C ILE A 185 1.71 -8.61 11.04
N LEU A 186 0.93 -7.93 10.22
CA LEU A 186 0.79 -8.24 8.80
C LEU A 186 2.09 -7.94 8.02
N ALA A 187 2.82 -6.87 8.38
CA ALA A 187 4.12 -6.59 7.81
C ALA A 187 5.14 -7.68 8.17
N PHE A 188 5.07 -8.23 9.40
CA PHE A 188 5.85 -9.39 9.80
C PHE A 188 5.48 -10.64 9.01
N ALA A 189 4.19 -10.87 8.73
CA ALA A 189 3.77 -11.97 7.84
C ALA A 189 4.36 -11.82 6.42
N MET A 190 4.42 -10.60 5.86
CA MET A 190 5.11 -10.35 4.58
C MET A 190 6.61 -10.68 4.66
N MET A 191 7.26 -10.39 5.78
CA MET A 191 8.67 -10.77 6.01
C MET A 191 8.84 -12.28 6.04
N LEU A 192 7.94 -13.01 6.72
CA LEU A 192 7.96 -14.47 6.75
C LEU A 192 7.83 -15.08 5.35
N GLU A 193 6.91 -14.56 4.52
CA GLU A 193 6.77 -14.98 3.12
C GLU A 193 8.08 -14.78 2.33
N ALA A 194 8.71 -13.62 2.50
CA ALA A 194 9.99 -13.32 1.84
C ALA A 194 11.17 -14.24 2.31
N LEU A 195 11.05 -14.80 3.49
CA LEU A 195 11.98 -15.80 4.05
C LEU A 195 11.58 -17.24 3.73
N ASN A 196 10.64 -17.46 2.79
CA ASN A 196 10.08 -18.77 2.41
C ASN A 196 9.40 -19.53 3.58
N LYS A 197 8.80 -18.77 4.53
CA LYS A 197 8.05 -19.25 5.68
C LYS A 197 6.54 -19.10 5.45
N GLN A 198 6.04 -19.64 4.33
CA GLN A 198 4.64 -19.43 3.89
C GLN A 198 3.61 -19.98 4.88
N LYS A 199 3.91 -21.13 5.52
CA LYS A 199 2.98 -21.74 6.49
C LYS A 199 2.82 -20.87 7.73
N GLU A 200 3.94 -20.38 8.26
CA GLU A 200 3.96 -19.51 9.43
C GLU A 200 3.29 -18.15 9.13
N ALA A 201 3.54 -17.59 7.95
CA ALA A 201 2.89 -16.37 7.50
C ALA A 201 1.37 -16.55 7.38
N GLN A 202 0.92 -17.66 6.79
CA GLN A 202 -0.49 -17.97 6.64
C GLN A 202 -1.18 -18.20 7.99
N SER A 203 -0.58 -18.98 8.89
CA SER A 203 -1.08 -19.21 10.26
C SER A 203 -1.29 -17.87 10.99
N LEU A 204 -0.30 -16.97 10.90
CA LEU A 204 -0.38 -15.64 11.53
C LEU A 204 -1.51 -14.78 10.95
N ARG A 205 -1.70 -14.80 9.62
CA ARG A 205 -2.82 -14.08 8.97
C ARG A 205 -4.18 -14.65 9.38
N GLU A 206 -4.30 -15.97 9.47
CA GLU A 206 -5.53 -16.65 9.86
C GLU A 206 -5.87 -16.39 11.34
N ALA A 207 -4.88 -16.45 12.23
CA ALA A 207 -5.05 -16.13 13.64
C ALA A 207 -5.54 -14.68 13.84
N LEU A 208 -4.90 -13.71 13.17
CA LEU A 208 -5.33 -12.32 13.20
C LEU A 208 -6.75 -12.15 12.64
N ALA A 209 -7.05 -12.74 11.49
CA ALA A 209 -8.37 -12.66 10.87
C ALA A 209 -9.46 -13.23 11.78
N ALA A 210 -9.20 -14.35 12.45
CA ALA A 210 -10.15 -14.97 13.38
C ALA A 210 -10.42 -14.09 14.61
N VAL A 211 -9.39 -13.44 15.19
CA VAL A 211 -9.60 -12.53 16.33
C VAL A 211 -10.40 -11.30 15.91
N VAL A 212 -10.12 -10.75 14.72
CA VAL A 212 -10.88 -9.63 14.16
C VAL A 212 -12.33 -10.00 13.87
N GLU A 213 -12.59 -11.17 13.27
CA GLU A 213 -13.95 -11.65 12.97
C GLU A 213 -14.75 -11.91 14.25
N GLU A 214 -14.12 -12.43 15.32
CA GLU A 214 -14.77 -12.61 16.62
C GLU A 214 -15.15 -11.28 17.30
N GLY A 215 -14.39 -10.20 17.05
CA GLY A 215 -14.66 -8.85 17.56
C GLY A 215 -14.55 -8.69 19.07
N LYS A 216 -14.10 -9.73 19.79
CA LYS A 216 -14.08 -9.74 21.26
C LYS A 216 -12.89 -8.98 21.85
N PHE A 217 -11.72 -9.09 21.22
CA PHE A 217 -10.46 -8.51 21.66
C PHE A 217 -9.87 -7.55 20.62
N THR A 218 -10.70 -6.71 20.04
CA THR A 218 -10.29 -5.70 19.03
C THR A 218 -10.07 -4.33 19.67
N THR A 219 -9.17 -3.55 19.10
CA THR A 219 -8.80 -2.20 19.54
C THR A 219 -9.87 -1.14 19.18
N PRO A 220 -9.86 0.05 19.81
CA PRO A 220 -10.88 1.07 19.60
C PRO A 220 -11.02 1.58 18.15
N ASP A 221 -9.94 1.61 17.38
CA ASP A 221 -9.93 2.05 15.97
C ASP A 221 -10.75 1.15 15.03
N ILE A 222 -10.96 -0.12 15.43
CA ILE A 222 -11.81 -1.10 14.72
C ILE A 222 -13.03 -1.52 15.54
N GLY A 223 -13.50 -0.63 16.41
CA GLY A 223 -14.77 -0.74 17.12
C GLY A 223 -14.76 -1.52 18.44
N GLY A 224 -13.60 -1.99 18.90
CA GLY A 224 -13.46 -2.70 20.17
C GLY A 224 -13.07 -1.84 21.35
N GLN A 225 -12.63 -2.48 22.44
CA GLN A 225 -12.16 -1.82 23.66
C GLN A 225 -10.88 -2.47 24.23
N ALA A 226 -10.31 -3.43 23.53
CA ALA A 226 -9.11 -4.12 23.98
C ALA A 226 -7.87 -3.23 23.89
N THR A 227 -6.94 -3.47 24.77
CA THR A 227 -5.59 -2.91 24.68
C THR A 227 -4.79 -3.60 23.57
N THR A 228 -3.72 -2.95 23.11
CA THR A 228 -2.73 -3.55 22.20
C THR A 228 -2.27 -4.93 22.67
N LYS A 229 -2.05 -5.07 24.01
CA LYS A 229 -1.60 -6.33 24.60
C LYS A 229 -2.66 -7.42 24.53
N GLU A 230 -3.88 -7.14 24.96
CA GLU A 230 -5.00 -8.11 24.94
C GLU A 230 -5.28 -8.59 23.52
N PHE A 231 -5.24 -7.70 22.53
CA PHE A 231 -5.40 -8.08 21.14
C PHE A 231 -4.26 -8.97 20.66
N THR A 232 -3.00 -8.63 21.01
CA THR A 232 -1.83 -9.44 20.65
C THR A 232 -1.87 -10.81 21.31
N ASP A 233 -2.21 -10.89 22.61
CA ASP A 233 -2.33 -12.15 23.35
C ASP A 233 -3.41 -13.05 22.71
N ALA A 234 -4.58 -12.48 22.32
CA ALA A 234 -5.64 -13.23 21.65
C ALA A 234 -5.20 -13.80 20.27
N ILE A 235 -4.33 -13.11 19.54
CA ILE A 235 -3.75 -13.64 18.30
C ILE A 235 -2.77 -14.80 18.61
N ILE A 236 -1.94 -14.63 19.64
CA ILE A 236 -0.99 -15.71 20.06
C ILE A 236 -1.73 -16.98 20.48
N ASP A 237 -2.84 -16.84 21.17
CA ASP A 237 -3.67 -17.99 21.62
C ASP A 237 -4.30 -18.78 20.45
N LYS A 238 -4.30 -18.22 19.23
CA LYS A 238 -4.82 -18.86 18.01
C LYS A 238 -3.73 -19.41 17.08
N LEU A 239 -2.45 -19.19 17.36
CA LEU A 239 -1.33 -19.74 16.59
C LEU A 239 -1.06 -21.20 16.96
#